data_ee567695ef9107b844844a12a7f2cb60
#
_entry.id   ee567695ef9107b844844a12a7f2cb60
#
_cell.length_a   1.000
_cell.length_b   1.000
_cell.length_c   1.000
_cell.angle_alpha   90.00
_cell.angle_beta   90.00
_cell.angle_gamma   90.00
#
_symmetry.space_group_name_H-M   'P 1'
#
loop_
_entity.id
_entity.type
_entity.pdbx_description
1 polymer ?
#
loop_
_entity_poly.entity_id
_entity_poly.type
_entity_poly.pdbx_seq_one_letter_code
_entity_poly.pdbx_strand_id
1 'polypeptide(L)'
;MRLLGYSFAGRTERNSAAIDFDALITDALKLLRGETTLPGLEPDEVRDRLLAGFQYILVDEYQDIDRPQYELISAIAGKTLDDPDFKLSILAVGDDDQNIYAFRGTNVEFIRRFRQDYDADVHYLVENYRSTRYITEAANQFIACNTDRMKTEHPIRVDRHREMLPAGGEFGQRDLATKGKVQVIRASDGCAQAQAAIAEIQRLRGLGAADWSQIAVLSSTHRELAQVRALAEAAAIPIRWVAQRDKMAPLHQIREIRRFLRHLDGIHNVLKRASELRAIETVMFGDGSANPWVQFLIRLLDGWESESADAEMPVFEALEFLYEACAESRREFSYGDGVVLSTVHSAKGTEYDHVLLVGTWPARQDQAKLEESRRAFYVGMTRARKTLAVFDRLDVRPSLPDALAGPAIAFREFDQKSITESGDLLNYETLGLEDIHLGYPGKFPESSPIHVVLRRLIPGDKLAMRSLDGNGIGLFDGSDVCVARLSRKAEADWAGRLAAVRDVRVLAMVCRTADQDAEQNRREQYQVSEWEIPVAEVVVKENSHG
;
A
#
# COMPACT_ATOMS: atom_id res chain seq x y z
N MET A 1 6.57 -14.57 17.27
CA MET A 1 7.24 -13.33 16.85
C MET A 1 7.89 -12.55 17.99
N ARG A 2 7.40 -12.61 19.24
CA ARG A 2 8.02 -11.90 20.40
C ARG A 2 9.47 -12.30 20.72
N LEU A 3 9.93 -13.50 20.39
CA LEU A 3 11.29 -13.99 20.73
C LEU A 3 12.42 -13.48 19.80
N LEU A 4 12.09 -13.00 18.60
CA LEU A 4 13.07 -12.43 17.67
C LEU A 4 13.28 -10.91 17.89
N GLY A 5 12.36 -10.21 18.54
CA GLY A 5 12.45 -8.77 18.84
C GLY A 5 13.52 -8.41 19.88
N TYR A 6 13.77 -9.26 20.85
CA TYR A 6 14.71 -8.99 21.96
C TYR A 6 16.19 -8.86 21.53
N SER A 7 16.56 -9.38 20.36
CA SER A 7 17.93 -9.27 19.84
C SER A 7 18.15 -7.99 19.01
N PHE A 8 17.11 -7.30 18.59
CA PHE A 8 17.20 -6.19 17.61
C PHE A 8 17.56 -4.85 18.24
N ALA A 9 17.00 -4.53 19.40
CA ALA A 9 17.23 -3.25 20.07
C ALA A 9 18.66 -3.05 20.59
N GLY A 10 19.36 -4.12 20.95
CA GLY A 10 20.71 -4.06 21.50
C GLY A 10 21.86 -4.01 20.47
N ARG A 11 21.59 -4.23 19.17
CA ARG A 11 22.61 -4.27 18.11
C ARG A 11 22.59 -3.10 17.13
N THR A 12 21.56 -2.27 17.14
CA THR A 12 21.40 -1.14 16.20
C THR A 12 22.40 0.00 16.40
N GLU A 13 23.10 0.03 17.52
CA GLU A 13 24.11 1.09 17.76
C GLU A 13 25.52 0.78 17.25
N ARG A 14 25.85 -0.45 16.82
CA ARG A 14 27.25 -0.81 16.52
C ARG A 14 27.56 -1.33 15.12
N ASN A 15 26.59 -1.69 14.28
CA ASN A 15 26.89 -2.04 12.88
C ASN A 15 25.66 -1.74 12.00
N SER A 16 25.75 -0.68 11.21
CA SER A 16 24.77 -0.28 10.18
C SER A 16 24.86 -1.15 8.92
N ALA A 17 24.73 -2.46 9.04
CA ALA A 17 24.31 -3.28 7.93
C ALA A 17 22.79 -3.42 8.04
N ALA A 18 22.05 -2.78 7.13
CA ALA A 18 20.63 -3.03 6.98
C ALA A 18 20.45 -4.54 6.74
N ILE A 19 19.88 -5.25 7.71
CA ILE A 19 19.57 -6.67 7.54
C ILE A 19 18.37 -6.71 6.61
N ASP A 20 18.55 -7.27 5.43
CA ASP A 20 17.50 -7.51 4.46
C ASP A 20 16.52 -8.58 5.02
N PHE A 21 15.24 -8.44 4.70
CA PHE A 21 14.21 -9.42 5.09
C PHE A 21 14.55 -10.83 4.62
N ASP A 22 15.11 -10.97 3.42
CA ASP A 22 15.53 -12.27 2.88
C ASP A 22 16.68 -12.88 3.69
N ALA A 23 17.58 -12.03 4.21
CA ALA A 23 18.64 -12.46 5.12
C ALA A 23 18.08 -12.93 6.47
N LEU A 24 17.05 -12.28 7.00
CA LEU A 24 16.38 -12.71 8.25
C LEU A 24 15.74 -14.09 8.11
N ILE A 25 15.02 -14.34 7.02
CA ILE A 25 14.41 -15.65 6.74
C ILE A 25 15.50 -16.72 6.58
N THR A 26 16.57 -16.39 5.87
CA THR A 26 17.70 -17.31 5.65
C THR A 26 18.39 -17.65 6.97
N ASP A 27 18.62 -16.69 7.84
CA ASP A 27 19.27 -16.92 9.13
C ASP A 27 18.36 -17.68 10.11
N ALA A 28 17.05 -17.40 10.10
CA ALA A 28 16.06 -18.19 10.84
C ALA A 28 16.03 -19.65 10.38
N LEU A 29 16.11 -19.90 9.07
CA LEU A 29 16.20 -21.25 8.50
C LEU A 29 17.46 -22.00 8.96
N LYS A 30 18.63 -21.35 8.96
CA LYS A 30 19.88 -21.95 9.44
C LYS A 30 19.79 -22.35 10.92
N LEU A 31 19.17 -21.46 11.75
CA LEU A 31 18.95 -21.76 13.17
C LEU A 31 18.02 -22.96 13.35
N LEU A 32 16.87 -22.98 12.66
CA LEU A 32 15.88 -24.06 12.77
C LEU A 32 16.39 -25.41 12.23
N ARG A 33 17.37 -25.39 11.31
CA ARG A 33 18.00 -26.58 10.74
C ARG A 33 19.25 -27.03 11.51
N GLY A 34 19.62 -26.31 12.58
CA GLY A 34 20.85 -26.63 13.34
C GLY A 34 22.15 -26.29 12.59
N GLU A 35 22.10 -25.52 11.52
CA GLU A 35 23.28 -25.09 10.74
C GLU A 35 24.09 -23.99 11.45
N THR A 36 23.44 -23.27 12.36
CA THR A 36 24.02 -22.26 13.26
C THR A 36 23.47 -22.45 14.66
N THR A 37 24.23 -22.03 15.69
CA THR A 37 23.82 -22.16 17.08
C THR A 37 23.65 -20.81 17.76
N LEU A 38 22.85 -20.79 18.83
CA LEU A 38 22.79 -19.69 19.77
C LEU A 38 23.78 -19.96 20.92
N PRO A 39 24.38 -18.91 21.53
CA PRO A 39 25.30 -19.10 22.65
C PRO A 39 24.66 -19.92 23.78
N GLY A 40 25.28 -21.07 24.13
CA GLY A 40 24.79 -21.92 25.19
C GLY A 40 23.73 -22.97 24.82
N LEU A 41 23.49 -23.17 23.50
CA LEU A 41 22.58 -24.20 22.99
C LEU A 41 23.29 -25.12 22.01
N GLU A 42 22.99 -26.39 22.07
CA GLU A 42 23.37 -27.34 21.02
C GLU A 42 22.48 -27.16 19.79
N PRO A 43 22.97 -27.43 18.56
CA PRO A 43 22.21 -27.25 17.32
C PRO A 43 20.83 -27.90 17.35
N ASP A 44 20.72 -29.10 17.85
CA ASP A 44 19.48 -29.87 17.89
C ASP A 44 18.47 -29.35 18.92
N GLU A 45 18.92 -28.60 19.93
CA GLU A 45 18.04 -27.98 20.95
C GLU A 45 17.45 -26.65 20.54
N VAL A 46 18.02 -26.00 19.52
CA VAL A 46 17.62 -24.64 19.12
C VAL A 46 16.14 -24.61 18.70
N ARG A 47 15.76 -25.51 17.80
CA ARG A 47 14.38 -25.60 17.32
C ARG A 47 13.39 -25.88 18.46
N ASP A 48 13.68 -26.86 19.28
CA ASP A 48 12.79 -27.28 20.36
C ASP A 48 12.59 -26.17 21.40
N ARG A 49 13.63 -25.40 21.70
CA ARG A 49 13.53 -24.24 22.59
C ARG A 49 12.77 -23.08 21.97
N LEU A 50 13.01 -22.78 20.69
CA LEU A 50 12.32 -21.68 20.00
C LEU A 50 10.83 -21.97 19.83
N LEU A 51 10.46 -23.23 19.64
CA LEU A 51 9.08 -23.66 19.41
C LEU A 51 8.40 -24.24 20.65
N ALA A 52 9.09 -24.26 21.80
CA ALA A 52 8.52 -24.75 23.05
C ALA A 52 7.19 -24.05 23.39
N GLY A 53 6.13 -24.85 23.56
CA GLY A 53 4.79 -24.35 23.86
C GLY A 53 3.92 -24.04 22.64
N PHE A 54 4.45 -24.06 21.43
CA PHE A 54 3.62 -24.00 20.22
C PHE A 54 3.12 -25.39 19.86
N GLN A 55 1.83 -25.49 19.53
CA GLN A 55 1.19 -26.73 19.08
C GLN A 55 0.60 -26.61 17.69
N TYR A 56 0.27 -25.39 17.28
CA TYR A 56 -0.43 -25.09 16.04
C TYR A 56 0.28 -23.98 15.27
N ILE A 57 0.28 -24.12 13.96
CA ILE A 57 0.67 -23.08 13.00
C ILE A 57 -0.55 -22.75 12.15
N LEU A 58 -0.90 -21.47 12.11
CA LEU A 58 -1.96 -20.96 11.24
C LEU A 58 -1.31 -20.04 10.19
N VAL A 59 -1.46 -20.38 8.92
CA VAL A 59 -0.90 -19.61 7.81
C VAL A 59 -2.04 -19.10 6.94
N ASP A 60 -2.18 -17.77 6.88
CA ASP A 60 -3.12 -17.11 6.00
C ASP A 60 -2.46 -16.75 4.66
N GLU A 61 -3.27 -16.54 3.62
CA GLU A 61 -2.85 -16.18 2.25
C GLU A 61 -1.75 -17.12 1.71
N TYR A 62 -1.87 -18.43 1.97
CA TYR A 62 -0.84 -19.42 1.64
C TYR A 62 -0.47 -19.48 0.15
N GLN A 63 -1.34 -19.01 -0.74
CA GLN A 63 -1.04 -18.91 -2.17
C GLN A 63 0.00 -17.85 -2.52
N ASP A 64 0.29 -16.91 -1.62
CA ASP A 64 1.22 -15.80 -1.87
C ASP A 64 2.61 -16.02 -1.28
N ILE A 65 2.88 -17.19 -0.70
CA ILE A 65 4.20 -17.50 -0.16
C ILE A 65 5.22 -17.75 -1.28
N ASP A 66 6.45 -17.29 -1.06
CA ASP A 66 7.60 -17.62 -1.88
C ASP A 66 8.34 -18.86 -1.37
N ARG A 67 9.39 -19.27 -2.08
CA ARG A 67 10.15 -20.47 -1.70
C ARG A 67 10.85 -20.34 -0.34
N PRO A 68 11.55 -19.25 0.00
CA PRO A 68 12.12 -19.07 1.34
C PRO A 68 11.07 -19.16 2.46
N GLN A 69 9.92 -18.53 2.29
CA GLN A 69 8.81 -18.60 3.25
C GLN A 69 8.24 -20.01 3.37
N TYR A 70 8.07 -20.73 2.24
CA TYR A 70 7.65 -22.12 2.26
C TYR A 70 8.65 -23.02 3.03
N GLU A 71 9.96 -22.83 2.82
CA GLU A 71 11.00 -23.56 3.54
C GLU A 71 10.99 -23.25 5.04
N LEU A 72 10.78 -21.98 5.42
CA LEU A 72 10.65 -21.56 6.81
C LEU A 72 9.44 -22.22 7.49
N ILE A 73 8.27 -22.14 6.87
CA ILE A 73 7.03 -22.77 7.37
C ILE A 73 7.25 -24.28 7.52
N SER A 74 7.89 -24.94 6.53
CA SER A 74 8.19 -26.37 6.56
C SER A 74 9.13 -26.75 7.70
N ALA A 75 10.15 -25.93 7.97
CA ALA A 75 11.08 -26.15 9.08
C ALA A 75 10.38 -25.98 10.45
N ILE A 76 9.55 -24.94 10.59
CA ILE A 76 8.75 -24.72 11.80
C ILE A 76 7.77 -25.88 12.01
N ALA A 77 7.05 -26.31 10.98
CA ALA A 77 6.09 -27.41 11.07
C ALA A 77 6.74 -28.76 11.35
N GLY A 78 8.05 -28.89 11.16
CA GLY A 78 8.77 -30.15 11.31
C GLY A 78 8.47 -31.14 10.18
N LYS A 79 8.22 -30.66 8.97
CA LYS A 79 7.86 -31.49 7.79
C LYS A 79 8.87 -32.61 7.54
N THR A 80 10.16 -32.34 7.74
CA THR A 80 11.27 -33.30 7.49
C THR A 80 11.63 -34.17 8.70
N LEU A 81 10.96 -34.01 9.83
CA LEU A 81 11.22 -34.80 11.02
C LEU A 81 10.51 -36.15 10.93
N ASP A 82 11.18 -37.20 11.34
CA ASP A 82 10.64 -38.58 11.35
C ASP A 82 9.65 -38.77 12.50
N ASP A 83 9.97 -38.21 13.68
CA ASP A 83 9.16 -38.36 14.88
C ASP A 83 7.92 -37.44 14.85
N PRO A 84 6.71 -38.01 14.92
CA PRO A 84 5.47 -37.24 14.95
C PRO A 84 5.34 -36.27 16.14
N ASP A 85 5.97 -36.60 17.28
CA ASP A 85 5.87 -35.81 18.51
C ASP A 85 6.56 -34.43 18.38
N PHE A 86 7.47 -34.30 17.41
CA PHE A 86 8.14 -33.02 17.09
C PHE A 86 7.49 -32.24 15.96
N LYS A 87 6.37 -32.72 15.39
CA LYS A 87 5.62 -32.03 14.34
C LYS A 87 4.53 -31.15 14.96
N LEU A 88 4.42 -29.93 14.45
CA LEU A 88 3.31 -29.05 14.80
C LEU A 88 2.13 -29.28 13.85
N SER A 89 0.91 -29.18 14.38
CA SER A 89 -0.28 -29.15 13.54
C SER A 89 -0.32 -27.87 12.72
N ILE A 90 -0.56 -27.98 11.42
CA ILE A 90 -0.58 -26.84 10.50
C ILE A 90 -1.94 -26.71 9.82
N LEU A 91 -2.48 -25.49 9.81
CA LEU A 91 -3.63 -25.08 9.02
C LEU A 91 -3.21 -23.96 8.06
N ALA A 92 -3.49 -24.13 6.79
CA ALA A 92 -3.28 -23.10 5.78
C ALA A 92 -4.62 -22.66 5.17
N VAL A 93 -4.79 -21.35 5.02
CA VAL A 93 -5.92 -20.75 4.31
C VAL A 93 -5.39 -20.01 3.09
N GLY A 94 -6.07 -20.13 1.96
CA GLY A 94 -5.64 -19.46 0.74
C GLY A 94 -6.61 -19.63 -0.41
N ASP A 95 -6.40 -18.83 -1.46
CA ASP A 95 -7.20 -18.83 -2.68
C ASP A 95 -6.28 -18.70 -3.90
N ASP A 96 -6.13 -19.79 -4.67
CA ASP A 96 -5.27 -19.81 -5.85
C ASP A 96 -5.74 -18.85 -6.96
N ASP A 97 -7.05 -18.55 -7.04
CA ASP A 97 -7.59 -17.53 -7.93
C ASP A 97 -7.19 -16.10 -7.54
N GLN A 98 -6.69 -15.89 -6.31
CA GLN A 98 -6.21 -14.60 -5.81
C GLN A 98 -4.68 -14.47 -5.78
N ASN A 99 -3.92 -15.44 -6.32
CA ASN A 99 -2.48 -15.27 -6.48
C ASN A 99 -2.18 -14.28 -7.61
N ILE A 100 -1.69 -13.10 -7.23
CA ILE A 100 -1.33 -12.00 -8.13
C ILE A 100 0.11 -11.52 -7.94
N TYR A 101 0.94 -12.24 -7.18
CA TYR A 101 2.32 -11.89 -6.89
C TYR A 101 3.35 -12.81 -7.57
N ALA A 102 2.97 -13.52 -8.65
CA ALA A 102 3.87 -14.42 -9.37
C ALA A 102 5.18 -13.73 -9.82
N PHE A 103 5.13 -12.44 -10.14
CA PHE A 103 6.31 -11.62 -10.46
C PHE A 103 7.31 -11.45 -9.29
N ARG A 104 6.92 -11.79 -8.05
CA ARG A 104 7.79 -11.83 -6.86
C ARG A 104 8.29 -13.23 -6.53
N GLY A 105 8.05 -14.21 -7.40
CA GLY A 105 8.46 -15.59 -7.18
C GLY A 105 7.50 -16.39 -6.29
N THR A 106 6.30 -15.85 -6.01
CA THR A 106 5.25 -16.66 -5.35
C THR A 106 4.79 -17.76 -6.30
N ASN A 107 4.49 -18.92 -5.75
CA ASN A 107 4.14 -20.08 -6.55
C ASN A 107 2.91 -20.79 -6.00
N VAL A 108 1.82 -20.80 -6.78
CA VAL A 108 0.60 -21.56 -6.45
C VAL A 108 0.84 -23.07 -6.29
N GLU A 109 1.99 -23.57 -6.72
CA GLU A 109 2.37 -24.97 -6.49
C GLU A 109 2.39 -25.32 -5.00
N PHE A 110 2.78 -24.39 -4.12
CA PHE A 110 2.86 -24.66 -2.68
C PHE A 110 1.50 -24.94 -2.06
N ILE A 111 0.45 -24.18 -2.40
CA ILE A 111 -0.90 -24.45 -1.90
C ILE A 111 -1.45 -25.77 -2.47
N ARG A 112 -1.13 -26.10 -3.72
CA ARG A 112 -1.55 -27.36 -4.36
C ARG A 112 -0.89 -28.58 -3.73
N ARG A 113 0.37 -28.46 -3.37
CA ARG A 113 1.14 -29.52 -2.73
C ARG A 113 0.85 -29.69 -1.25
N PHE A 114 0.18 -28.72 -0.62
CA PHE A 114 -0.05 -28.71 0.82
C PHE A 114 -0.66 -30.01 1.33
N ARG A 115 -1.65 -30.56 0.62
CA ARG A 115 -2.25 -31.85 0.95
C ARG A 115 -1.23 -32.99 1.01
N GLN A 116 -0.34 -33.05 0.03
CA GLN A 116 0.69 -34.11 -0.03
C GLN A 116 1.81 -33.86 0.97
N ASP A 117 2.16 -32.60 1.18
CA ASP A 117 3.27 -32.20 2.02
C ASP A 117 2.99 -32.44 3.52
N TYR A 118 1.73 -32.36 3.93
CA TYR A 118 1.33 -32.45 5.34
C TYR A 118 0.25 -33.50 5.62
N ASP A 119 -0.09 -34.37 4.66
CA ASP A 119 -1.21 -35.31 4.74
C ASP A 119 -2.50 -34.64 5.22
N ALA A 120 -2.80 -33.47 4.64
CA ALA A 120 -3.84 -32.57 5.11
C ALA A 120 -5.20 -32.84 4.42
N ASP A 121 -6.28 -32.63 5.15
CA ASP A 121 -7.62 -32.55 4.59
C ASP A 121 -7.87 -31.18 3.92
N VAL A 122 -8.59 -31.19 2.80
CA VAL A 122 -8.93 -29.96 2.05
C VAL A 122 -10.41 -29.66 2.19
N HIS A 123 -10.71 -28.45 2.68
CA HIS A 123 -12.06 -27.95 2.83
C HIS A 123 -12.26 -26.70 1.97
N TYR A 124 -13.34 -26.66 1.15
CA TYR A 124 -13.65 -25.51 0.31
C TYR A 124 -14.68 -24.61 0.99
N LEU A 125 -14.27 -23.37 1.28
CA LEU A 125 -15.16 -22.32 1.79
C LEU A 125 -15.82 -21.64 0.59
N VAL A 126 -17.03 -22.05 0.24
CA VAL A 126 -17.73 -21.60 -0.97
C VAL A 126 -18.74 -20.49 -0.71
N GLU A 127 -19.05 -20.18 0.56
CA GLU A 127 -20.03 -19.15 0.89
C GLU A 127 -19.40 -17.77 0.98
N ASN A 128 -19.95 -16.82 0.23
CA ASN A 128 -19.54 -15.42 0.20
C ASN A 128 -20.47 -14.57 1.06
N TYR A 129 -19.90 -13.92 2.08
CA TYR A 129 -20.59 -13.03 3.00
C TYR A 129 -20.34 -11.55 2.70
N ARG A 130 -19.57 -11.24 1.66
CA ARG A 130 -19.11 -9.88 1.32
C ARG A 130 -19.99 -9.22 0.27
N SER A 131 -20.06 -9.82 -0.90
CA SER A 131 -20.57 -9.20 -2.13
C SER A 131 -22.02 -9.52 -2.41
N THR A 132 -22.68 -8.67 -3.22
CA THR A 132 -24.01 -8.97 -3.75
C THR A 132 -23.97 -10.15 -4.72
N ARG A 133 -25.13 -10.78 -4.97
CA ARG A 133 -25.22 -11.95 -5.86
C ARG A 133 -24.74 -11.64 -7.27
N TYR A 134 -25.10 -10.48 -7.85
CA TYR A 134 -24.63 -10.11 -9.19
C TYR A 134 -23.12 -9.96 -9.28
N ILE A 135 -22.45 -9.44 -8.25
CA ILE A 135 -20.98 -9.35 -8.23
C ILE A 135 -20.38 -10.75 -8.16
N THR A 136 -20.91 -11.63 -7.30
CA THR A 136 -20.41 -13.00 -7.15
C THR A 136 -20.59 -13.81 -8.44
N GLU A 137 -21.75 -13.72 -9.10
CA GLU A 137 -22.03 -14.39 -10.37
C GLU A 137 -21.11 -13.90 -11.49
N ALA A 138 -20.93 -12.58 -11.62
CA ALA A 138 -20.04 -11.99 -12.63
C ALA A 138 -18.57 -12.38 -12.41
N ALA A 139 -18.11 -12.37 -11.16
CA ALA A 139 -16.74 -12.75 -10.81
C ALA A 139 -16.49 -14.25 -11.09
N ASN A 140 -17.43 -15.14 -10.74
CA ASN A 140 -17.34 -16.57 -11.05
C ASN A 140 -17.28 -16.83 -12.56
N GLN A 141 -18.18 -16.19 -13.33
CA GLN A 141 -18.20 -16.32 -14.78
C GLN A 141 -16.86 -15.87 -15.39
N PHE A 142 -16.34 -14.76 -14.90
CA PHE A 142 -15.08 -14.20 -15.42
C PHE A 142 -13.89 -15.12 -15.12
N ILE A 143 -13.72 -15.55 -13.86
CA ILE A 143 -12.55 -16.36 -13.48
C ILE A 143 -12.61 -17.79 -14.04
N ALA A 144 -13.79 -18.27 -14.40
CA ALA A 144 -13.98 -19.56 -15.08
C ALA A 144 -13.27 -19.62 -16.45
N CYS A 145 -12.86 -18.48 -17.03
CA CYS A 145 -12.03 -18.43 -18.24
C CYS A 145 -10.57 -18.90 -17.99
N ASN A 146 -10.12 -19.01 -16.74
CA ASN A 146 -8.84 -19.63 -16.38
C ASN A 146 -9.03 -21.14 -16.28
N THR A 147 -8.04 -21.89 -16.78
CA THR A 147 -8.05 -23.35 -16.78
C THR A 147 -7.32 -23.93 -15.58
N ASP A 148 -6.32 -23.23 -15.07
CA ASP A 148 -5.47 -23.66 -13.98
C ASP A 148 -6.02 -23.15 -12.63
N ARG A 149 -7.01 -23.88 -12.06
CA ARG A 149 -7.75 -23.51 -10.86
C ARG A 149 -8.04 -24.72 -9.96
N MET A 150 -7.89 -24.55 -8.65
CA MET A 150 -8.26 -25.57 -7.65
C MET A 150 -9.77 -25.65 -7.40
N LYS A 151 -10.50 -24.52 -7.56
CA LYS A 151 -11.94 -24.40 -7.21
C LYS A 151 -12.89 -24.59 -8.41
N THR A 152 -12.46 -25.24 -9.48
CA THR A 152 -13.31 -25.40 -10.69
C THR A 152 -14.65 -26.06 -10.38
N GLU A 153 -14.68 -27.07 -9.50
CA GLU A 153 -15.89 -27.79 -9.10
C GLU A 153 -16.62 -27.16 -7.88
N HIS A 154 -16.02 -26.11 -7.29
CA HIS A 154 -16.51 -25.46 -6.08
C HIS A 154 -16.68 -23.95 -6.27
N PRO A 155 -17.58 -23.49 -7.17
CA PRO A 155 -17.78 -22.07 -7.40
C PRO A 155 -18.29 -21.37 -6.14
N ILE A 156 -17.84 -20.14 -5.93
CA ILE A 156 -18.28 -19.28 -4.83
C ILE A 156 -19.77 -18.95 -5.02
N ARG A 157 -20.56 -18.97 -3.97
CA ARG A 157 -21.96 -18.58 -3.95
C ARG A 157 -22.23 -17.63 -2.78
N VAL A 158 -23.24 -16.80 -2.89
CA VAL A 158 -23.68 -16.00 -1.74
C VAL A 158 -24.22 -16.92 -0.64
N ASP A 159 -24.06 -16.48 0.62
CA ASP A 159 -24.61 -17.21 1.76
C ASP A 159 -26.15 -17.31 1.70
N ARG A 160 -26.71 -18.29 2.39
CA ARG A 160 -28.15 -18.62 2.35
C ARG A 160 -29.05 -17.44 2.75
N HIS A 161 -28.63 -16.59 3.65
CA HIS A 161 -29.43 -15.44 4.08
C HIS A 161 -29.47 -14.37 2.98
N ARG A 162 -28.39 -14.15 2.27
CA ARG A 162 -28.30 -13.21 1.13
C ARG A 162 -28.93 -13.72 -0.14
N GLU A 163 -29.07 -15.03 -0.29
CA GLU A 163 -29.81 -15.63 -1.42
C GLU A 163 -31.27 -15.15 -1.48
N MET A 164 -31.87 -14.87 -0.32
CA MET A 164 -33.24 -14.37 -0.21
C MET A 164 -33.38 -12.86 -0.46
N LEU A 165 -32.24 -12.12 -0.50
CA LEU A 165 -32.22 -10.69 -0.78
C LEU A 165 -32.24 -10.43 -2.30
N PRO A 166 -32.65 -9.21 -2.74
CA PRO A 166 -32.51 -8.81 -4.14
C PRO A 166 -31.08 -9.02 -4.63
N ALA A 167 -30.89 -9.55 -5.84
CA ALA A 167 -29.58 -9.90 -6.38
C ALA A 167 -28.60 -8.73 -6.46
N GLY A 168 -29.09 -7.48 -6.65
CA GLY A 168 -28.33 -6.24 -6.61
C GLY A 168 -28.24 -5.59 -5.22
N GLY A 169 -28.66 -6.29 -4.15
CA GLY A 169 -28.72 -5.73 -2.81
C GLY A 169 -29.63 -4.49 -2.74
N GLU A 170 -29.27 -3.54 -1.89
CA GLU A 170 -29.99 -2.26 -1.74
C GLU A 170 -30.00 -1.41 -3.04
N PHE A 171 -28.95 -1.52 -3.87
CA PHE A 171 -28.86 -0.83 -5.16
C PHE A 171 -29.77 -1.46 -6.23
N GLY A 172 -30.32 -2.65 -6.00
CA GLY A 172 -31.36 -3.23 -6.82
C GLY A 172 -32.62 -2.35 -6.91
N GLN A 173 -32.91 -1.58 -5.86
CA GLN A 173 -34.05 -0.65 -5.78
C GLN A 173 -33.62 0.80 -5.98
N ARG A 174 -32.49 1.22 -5.43
CA ARG A 174 -31.98 2.61 -5.52
C ARG A 174 -31.55 2.98 -6.93
N ASP A 175 -30.93 2.05 -7.65
CA ASP A 175 -30.45 2.24 -9.01
C ASP A 175 -31.42 1.68 -10.04
N LEU A 176 -32.36 2.49 -10.46
CA LEU A 176 -33.37 2.10 -11.45
C LEU A 176 -32.77 1.76 -12.82
N ALA A 177 -31.60 2.32 -13.15
CA ALA A 177 -30.95 2.11 -14.45
C ALA A 177 -30.28 0.74 -14.56
N THR A 178 -29.51 0.35 -13.54
CA THR A 178 -28.75 -0.91 -13.57
C THR A 178 -29.29 -1.98 -12.63
N LYS A 179 -30.16 -1.61 -11.71
CA LYS A 179 -30.76 -2.51 -10.71
C LYS A 179 -29.71 -3.27 -9.88
N GLY A 180 -28.57 -2.60 -9.60
CA GLY A 180 -27.46 -3.16 -8.84
C GLY A 180 -26.65 -4.24 -9.58
N LYS A 181 -26.83 -4.39 -10.90
CA LYS A 181 -25.98 -5.26 -11.74
C LYS A 181 -24.57 -4.71 -11.84
N VAL A 182 -23.61 -5.59 -12.13
CA VAL A 182 -22.26 -5.19 -12.51
C VAL A 182 -22.32 -4.40 -13.81
N GLN A 183 -21.78 -3.20 -13.79
CA GLN A 183 -21.80 -2.32 -14.95
C GLN A 183 -20.54 -2.53 -15.78
N VAL A 184 -20.68 -2.64 -17.10
CA VAL A 184 -19.59 -2.49 -18.06
C VAL A 184 -19.81 -1.19 -18.81
N ILE A 185 -18.98 -0.18 -18.50
CA ILE A 185 -19.07 1.18 -19.05
C ILE A 185 -18.02 1.30 -20.13
N ARG A 186 -18.45 1.46 -21.39
CA ARG A 186 -17.58 1.62 -22.54
C ARG A 186 -17.18 3.06 -22.74
N ALA A 187 -15.88 3.31 -22.91
CA ALA A 187 -15.30 4.61 -23.16
C ALA A 187 -14.37 4.55 -24.39
N SER A 188 -14.28 5.61 -25.19
CA SER A 188 -13.46 5.65 -26.40
C SER A 188 -11.97 5.43 -26.12
N ASP A 189 -11.47 6.04 -25.05
CA ASP A 189 -10.04 6.12 -24.70
C ASP A 189 -9.86 6.34 -23.19
N GLY A 190 -8.62 6.55 -22.75
CA GLY A 190 -8.31 6.75 -21.33
C GLY A 190 -8.85 8.04 -20.74
N CYS A 191 -8.97 9.11 -21.52
CA CYS A 191 -9.52 10.37 -21.04
C CYS A 191 -11.04 10.24 -20.82
N ALA A 192 -11.76 9.68 -21.80
CA ALA A 192 -13.18 9.38 -21.68
C ALA A 192 -13.47 8.41 -20.53
N GLN A 193 -12.59 7.41 -20.31
CA GLN A 193 -12.71 6.49 -19.19
C GLN A 193 -12.59 7.22 -17.83
N ALA A 194 -11.61 8.12 -17.69
CA ALA A 194 -11.45 8.88 -16.45
C ALA A 194 -12.66 9.80 -16.19
N GLN A 195 -13.18 10.46 -17.22
CA GLN A 195 -14.41 11.28 -17.13
C GLN A 195 -15.61 10.42 -16.74
N ALA A 196 -15.75 9.24 -17.34
CA ALA A 196 -16.82 8.31 -17.00
C ALA A 196 -16.72 7.82 -15.55
N ALA A 197 -15.49 7.61 -15.04
CA ALA A 197 -15.26 7.24 -13.64
C ALA A 197 -15.71 8.36 -12.68
N ILE A 198 -15.37 9.62 -12.97
CA ILE A 198 -15.83 10.77 -12.18
C ILE A 198 -17.38 10.89 -12.22
N ALA A 199 -17.98 10.74 -13.38
CA ALA A 199 -19.44 10.76 -13.52
C ALA A 199 -20.10 9.63 -12.70
N GLU A 200 -19.49 8.43 -12.67
CA GLU A 200 -20.01 7.30 -11.88
C GLU A 200 -19.85 7.53 -10.37
N ILE A 201 -18.73 8.11 -9.91
CA ILE A 201 -18.55 8.51 -8.51
C ILE A 201 -19.66 9.50 -8.10
N GLN A 202 -19.90 10.53 -8.91
CA GLN A 202 -20.95 11.51 -8.64
C GLN A 202 -22.35 10.86 -8.68
N ARG A 203 -22.58 9.92 -9.61
CA ARG A 203 -23.83 9.16 -9.67
C ARG A 203 -24.07 8.33 -8.41
N LEU A 204 -23.06 7.62 -7.94
CA LEU A 204 -23.13 6.85 -6.69
C LEU A 204 -23.46 7.75 -5.49
N ARG A 205 -22.88 8.94 -5.42
CA ARG A 205 -23.23 9.93 -4.40
C ARG A 205 -24.71 10.33 -4.48
N GLY A 206 -25.21 10.58 -5.68
CA GLY A 206 -26.63 10.87 -5.92
C GLY A 206 -27.56 9.71 -5.54
N LEU A 207 -27.08 8.48 -5.58
CA LEU A 207 -27.81 7.28 -5.16
C LEU A 207 -27.68 6.97 -3.65
N GLY A 208 -26.99 7.82 -2.89
CA GLY A 208 -26.91 7.73 -1.44
C GLY A 208 -25.64 7.05 -0.91
N ALA A 209 -24.57 6.92 -1.72
CA ALA A 209 -23.25 6.55 -1.23
C ALA A 209 -22.67 7.73 -0.42
N ALA A 210 -22.89 7.73 0.90
CA ALA A 210 -22.58 8.90 1.74
C ALA A 210 -21.11 9.03 2.12
N ASP A 211 -20.40 7.91 2.24
CA ASP A 211 -19.00 7.87 2.64
C ASP A 211 -18.08 7.74 1.42
N TRP A 212 -17.24 8.75 1.19
CA TRP A 212 -16.28 8.76 0.11
C TRP A 212 -15.24 7.64 0.24
N SER A 213 -14.86 7.27 1.46
CA SER A 213 -13.86 6.23 1.74
C SER A 213 -14.32 4.83 1.36
N GLN A 214 -15.62 4.64 1.16
CA GLN A 214 -16.23 3.39 0.71
C GLN A 214 -16.28 3.26 -0.83
N ILE A 215 -15.79 4.26 -1.55
CA ILE A 215 -15.67 4.24 -3.01
C ILE A 215 -14.18 4.04 -3.36
N ALA A 216 -13.88 3.01 -4.13
CA ALA A 216 -12.51 2.76 -4.62
C ALA A 216 -12.46 2.74 -6.15
N VAL A 217 -11.48 3.43 -6.72
CA VAL A 217 -11.09 3.33 -8.11
C VAL A 217 -9.81 2.52 -8.19
N LEU A 218 -9.87 1.36 -8.79
CA LEU A 218 -8.79 0.40 -8.85
C LEU A 218 -8.30 0.23 -10.28
N SER A 219 -6.97 0.13 -10.47
CA SER A 219 -6.34 -0.13 -11.76
C SER A 219 -5.18 -1.11 -11.64
N SER A 220 -4.65 -1.56 -12.77
CA SER A 220 -3.44 -2.39 -12.80
C SER A 220 -2.18 -1.60 -12.42
N THR A 221 -2.13 -0.29 -12.73
CA THR A 221 -0.98 0.57 -12.51
C THR A 221 -1.37 1.93 -11.93
N HIS A 222 -0.45 2.58 -11.22
CA HIS A 222 -0.65 3.95 -10.72
C HIS A 222 -0.81 4.98 -11.84
N ARG A 223 -0.12 4.79 -12.96
CA ARG A 223 -0.17 5.71 -14.11
C ARG A 223 -1.59 5.87 -14.65
N GLU A 224 -2.35 4.79 -14.71
CA GLU A 224 -3.73 4.81 -15.21
C GLU A 224 -4.70 5.54 -14.29
N LEU A 225 -4.36 5.66 -13.00
CA LEU A 225 -5.14 6.42 -12.02
C LEU A 225 -4.89 7.94 -12.09
N ALA A 226 -3.80 8.36 -12.69
CA ALA A 226 -3.39 9.78 -12.70
C ALA A 226 -4.46 10.70 -13.31
N GLN A 227 -5.11 10.28 -14.39
CA GLN A 227 -6.18 11.05 -15.03
C GLN A 227 -7.43 11.13 -14.16
N VAL A 228 -7.81 10.03 -13.52
CA VAL A 228 -8.95 10.03 -12.58
C VAL A 228 -8.65 10.95 -11.42
N ARG A 229 -7.42 10.94 -10.91
CA ARG A 229 -6.96 11.82 -9.84
C ARG A 229 -7.06 13.30 -10.25
N ALA A 230 -6.53 13.65 -11.41
CA ALA A 230 -6.56 15.04 -11.91
C ALA A 230 -7.99 15.57 -12.04
N LEU A 231 -8.89 14.76 -12.59
CA LEU A 231 -10.29 15.13 -12.74
C LEU A 231 -11.03 15.18 -11.38
N ALA A 232 -10.70 14.30 -10.45
CA ALA A 232 -11.26 14.33 -9.10
C ALA A 232 -10.84 15.60 -8.35
N GLU A 233 -9.54 15.97 -8.42
CA GLU A 233 -9.01 17.22 -7.84
C GLU A 233 -9.70 18.43 -8.47
N ALA A 234 -9.87 18.48 -9.79
CA ALA A 234 -10.57 19.56 -10.51
C ALA A 234 -12.06 19.65 -10.13
N ALA A 235 -12.69 18.51 -9.84
CA ALA A 235 -14.09 18.43 -9.40
C ALA A 235 -14.26 18.62 -7.87
N ALA A 236 -13.20 18.96 -7.14
CA ALA A 236 -13.17 19.06 -5.67
C ALA A 236 -13.72 17.79 -4.96
N ILE A 237 -13.51 16.61 -5.55
CA ILE A 237 -13.82 15.33 -4.94
C ILE A 237 -12.65 14.95 -4.03
N PRO A 238 -12.88 14.74 -2.73
CA PRO A 238 -11.82 14.31 -1.83
C PRO A 238 -11.32 12.93 -2.24
N ILE A 239 -10.00 12.77 -2.31
CA ILE A 239 -9.35 11.53 -2.71
C ILE A 239 -8.34 11.05 -1.67
N ARG A 240 -8.21 9.74 -1.57
CA ARG A 240 -7.14 9.05 -0.86
C ARG A 240 -6.36 8.21 -1.87
N TRP A 241 -5.06 8.41 -1.94
CA TRP A 241 -4.21 7.72 -2.90
C TRP A 241 -2.99 7.10 -2.22
N VAL A 242 -2.59 5.94 -2.72
CA VAL A 242 -1.43 5.21 -2.19
C VAL A 242 -0.16 5.79 -2.80
N ALA A 243 0.79 6.18 -1.95
CA ALA A 243 2.09 6.70 -2.40
C ALA A 243 2.92 5.61 -3.09
N GLN A 244 3.85 6.05 -3.96
CA GLN A 244 4.86 5.16 -4.52
C GLN A 244 5.79 4.67 -3.40
N ARG A 245 5.66 3.39 -3.05
CA ARG A 245 6.32 2.77 -1.88
C ARG A 245 7.83 2.99 -1.86
N ASP A 246 8.46 2.83 -3.02
CA ASP A 246 9.92 2.90 -3.15
C ASP A 246 10.47 4.32 -2.94
N LYS A 247 9.62 5.34 -3.09
CA LYS A 247 9.95 6.76 -2.92
C LYS A 247 9.64 7.31 -1.53
N MET A 248 8.92 6.53 -0.71
CA MET A 248 8.55 6.95 0.65
C MET A 248 9.74 6.83 1.61
N ALA A 249 9.97 7.89 2.38
CA ALA A 249 10.89 7.85 3.51
C ALA A 249 10.41 6.86 4.59
N PRO A 250 11.32 6.34 5.44
CA PRO A 250 10.92 5.63 6.64
C PRO A 250 10.00 6.49 7.51
N LEU A 251 8.80 5.99 7.86
CA LEU A 251 7.77 6.83 8.50
C LEU A 251 8.22 7.41 9.85
N HIS A 252 9.03 6.68 10.61
CA HIS A 252 9.61 7.15 11.88
C HIS A 252 10.59 8.34 11.71
N GLN A 253 11.05 8.65 10.48
CA GLN A 253 11.89 9.81 10.18
C GLN A 253 11.10 11.05 9.76
N ILE A 254 9.80 10.91 9.52
CA ILE A 254 8.93 12.04 9.21
C ILE A 254 8.85 12.95 10.43
N ARG A 255 8.95 14.24 10.19
CA ARG A 255 9.12 15.29 11.22
C ARG A 255 8.17 15.15 12.39
N GLU A 256 6.88 15.02 12.14
CA GLU A 256 5.84 14.96 13.18
C GLU A 256 6.01 13.69 14.02
N ILE A 257 6.16 12.56 13.36
CA ILE A 257 6.35 11.26 14.01
C ILE A 257 7.66 11.26 14.80
N ARG A 258 8.76 11.68 14.17
CA ARG A 258 10.08 11.72 14.83
C ARG A 258 10.11 12.63 16.05
N ARG A 259 9.43 13.79 15.99
CA ARG A 259 9.33 14.71 17.15
C ARG A 259 8.59 14.04 18.31
N PHE A 260 7.51 13.33 18.02
CA PHE A 260 6.77 12.61 19.04
C PHE A 260 7.59 11.44 19.63
N LEU A 261 8.19 10.59 18.79
CA LEU A 261 9.02 9.48 19.25
C LEU A 261 10.20 9.94 20.12
N ARG A 262 10.87 11.06 19.75
CA ARG A 262 11.90 11.66 20.60
C ARG A 262 11.41 12.15 21.95
N HIS A 263 10.20 12.70 21.98
CA HIS A 263 9.62 13.13 23.26
C HIS A 263 9.39 11.92 24.16
N LEU A 264 8.85 10.83 23.62
CA LEU A 264 8.64 9.58 24.34
C LEU A 264 9.96 8.94 24.80
N ASP A 265 11.00 8.96 23.96
CA ASP A 265 12.32 8.44 24.32
C ASP A 265 12.90 9.16 25.55
N GLY A 266 12.67 10.47 25.70
CA GLY A 266 13.03 11.25 26.88
C GLY A 266 12.34 10.82 28.17
N ILE A 267 11.24 10.09 28.09
CA ILE A 267 10.44 9.59 29.21
C ILE A 267 10.25 8.06 29.19
N HIS A 268 11.11 7.32 28.47
CA HIS A 268 10.93 5.89 28.18
C HIS A 268 10.73 4.99 29.42
N ASN A 269 11.29 5.36 30.57
CA ASN A 269 11.17 4.61 31.83
C ASN A 269 9.91 4.98 32.67
N VAL A 270 9.10 5.92 32.21
CA VAL A 270 7.90 6.36 32.92
C VAL A 270 6.74 5.44 32.56
N LEU A 271 5.86 5.16 33.51
CA LEU A 271 4.60 4.48 33.25
C LEU A 271 3.57 5.49 32.73
N LYS A 272 2.88 5.16 31.66
CA LYS A 272 1.85 5.98 31.02
C LYS A 272 0.73 5.12 30.46
N ARG A 273 -0.48 5.70 30.43
CA ARG A 273 -1.62 5.16 29.70
C ARG A 273 -1.60 5.64 28.24
N ALA A 274 -2.21 4.91 27.34
CA ALA A 274 -2.36 5.35 25.94
C ALA A 274 -3.09 6.70 25.85
N SER A 275 -4.12 6.92 26.65
CA SER A 275 -4.84 8.19 26.77
C SER A 275 -3.95 9.37 27.19
N GLU A 276 -2.94 9.14 28.04
CA GLU A 276 -1.96 10.17 28.41
C GLU A 276 -0.99 10.48 27.26
N LEU A 277 -0.58 9.45 26.48
CA LEU A 277 0.24 9.64 25.29
C LEU A 277 -0.52 10.45 24.24
N ARG A 278 -1.83 10.23 24.13
CA ARG A 278 -2.72 11.01 23.29
C ARG A 278 -2.79 12.48 23.72
N ALA A 279 -2.86 12.75 25.02
CA ALA A 279 -2.81 14.10 25.54
C ALA A 279 -1.48 14.80 25.22
N ILE A 280 -0.35 14.10 25.27
CA ILE A 280 0.96 14.62 24.85
C ILE A 280 0.94 14.98 23.36
N GLU A 281 0.41 14.11 22.50
CA GLU A 281 0.26 14.37 21.07
C GLU A 281 -0.53 15.65 20.82
N THR A 282 -1.68 15.79 21.46
CA THR A 282 -2.56 16.97 21.35
C THR A 282 -1.86 18.26 21.81
N VAL A 283 -1.07 18.21 22.88
CA VAL A 283 -0.27 19.36 23.33
C VAL A 283 0.82 19.74 22.31
N MET A 284 1.44 18.75 21.66
CA MET A 284 2.52 18.98 20.70
C MET A 284 2.04 19.54 19.36
N PHE A 285 0.89 19.10 18.87
CA PHE A 285 0.43 19.37 17.51
C PHE A 285 -0.92 20.08 17.40
N GLY A 286 -1.61 20.33 18.50
CA GLY A 286 -2.94 20.91 18.52
C GLY A 286 -3.99 19.93 18.00
N ASP A 287 -5.03 20.44 17.32
CA ASP A 287 -6.04 19.56 16.73
C ASP A 287 -5.52 18.77 15.51
N GLY A 288 -4.38 19.17 14.94
CA GLY A 288 -3.64 18.44 13.88
C GLY A 288 -4.46 18.02 12.64
N SER A 289 -5.72 18.45 12.57
CA SER A 289 -6.72 17.92 11.62
C SER A 289 -6.33 18.06 10.15
N ALA A 290 -5.55 19.10 9.82
CA ALA A 290 -5.10 19.37 8.45
C ALA A 290 -3.78 18.66 8.07
N ASN A 291 -3.01 18.13 9.04
CA ASN A 291 -1.73 17.50 8.77
C ASN A 291 -1.88 15.97 8.70
N PRO A 292 -1.68 15.33 7.52
CA PRO A 292 -1.87 13.89 7.34
C PRO A 292 -0.95 13.03 8.21
N TRP A 293 0.22 13.56 8.61
CA TRP A 293 1.18 12.84 9.46
C TRP A 293 0.79 12.87 10.93
N VAL A 294 0.17 13.95 11.37
CA VAL A 294 -0.45 14.02 12.71
C VAL A 294 -1.65 13.07 12.77
N GLN A 295 -2.49 13.06 11.72
CA GLN A 295 -3.59 12.11 11.62
C GLN A 295 -3.10 10.65 11.59
N PHE A 296 -1.99 10.38 10.94
CA PHE A 296 -1.38 9.06 10.96
C PHE A 296 -0.88 8.68 12.36
N LEU A 297 -0.18 9.59 13.05
CA LEU A 297 0.26 9.37 14.43
C LEU A 297 -0.92 9.09 15.38
N ILE A 298 -2.01 9.81 15.20
CA ILE A 298 -3.26 9.60 15.94
C ILE A 298 -3.75 8.15 15.74
N ARG A 299 -3.81 7.64 14.50
CA ARG A 299 -4.21 6.24 14.27
C ARG A 299 -3.26 5.21 14.88
N LEU A 300 -1.96 5.50 14.92
CA LEU A 300 -1.01 4.62 15.61
C LEU A 300 -1.27 4.58 17.12
N LEU A 301 -1.60 5.72 17.72
CA LEU A 301 -1.94 5.80 19.14
C LEU A 301 -3.27 5.12 19.45
N ASP A 302 -4.27 5.20 18.56
CA ASP A 302 -5.52 4.45 18.68
C ASP A 302 -5.26 2.93 18.64
N GLY A 303 -4.33 2.49 17.78
CA GLY A 303 -3.87 1.10 17.74
C GLY A 303 -3.23 0.67 19.06
N TRP A 304 -2.35 1.49 19.62
CA TRP A 304 -1.73 1.25 20.91
C TRP A 304 -2.76 1.20 22.06
N GLU A 305 -3.72 2.11 22.07
CA GLU A 305 -4.80 2.12 23.06
C GLU A 305 -5.61 0.82 23.00
N SER A 306 -5.91 0.33 21.80
CA SER A 306 -6.62 -0.93 21.61
C SER A 306 -5.80 -2.14 22.09
N GLU A 307 -4.48 -2.16 21.85
CA GLU A 307 -3.61 -3.27 22.26
C GLU A 307 -3.33 -3.28 23.76
N SER A 308 -3.07 -2.11 24.34
CA SER A 308 -2.78 -1.94 25.76
C SER A 308 -4.04 -1.95 26.63
N ALA A 309 -5.25 -1.85 26.04
CA ALA A 309 -6.52 -1.64 26.74
C ALA A 309 -6.46 -0.44 27.73
N ASP A 310 -5.71 0.61 27.36
CA ASP A 310 -5.39 1.79 28.17
C ASP A 310 -4.80 1.46 29.56
N ALA A 311 -4.12 0.34 29.68
CA ALA A 311 -3.39 -0.01 30.90
C ALA A 311 -2.19 0.92 31.09
N GLU A 312 -1.78 1.08 32.36
CA GLU A 312 -0.55 1.82 32.71
C GLU A 312 0.67 0.94 32.39
N MET A 313 1.47 1.32 31.38
CA MET A 313 2.59 0.56 30.87
C MET A 313 3.84 1.43 30.72
N PRO A 314 5.05 0.85 30.75
CA PRO A 314 6.27 1.58 30.45
C PRO A 314 6.23 2.17 29.03
N VAL A 315 6.63 3.44 28.90
CA VAL A 315 6.62 4.14 27.60
C VAL A 315 7.50 3.46 26.55
N PHE A 316 8.53 2.70 26.94
CA PHE A 316 9.35 1.97 25.98
C PHE A 316 8.54 0.91 25.19
N GLU A 317 7.51 0.28 25.79
CA GLU A 317 6.64 -0.66 25.08
C GLU A 317 5.80 0.04 24.00
N ALA A 318 5.28 1.24 24.31
CA ALA A 318 4.62 2.07 23.32
C ALA A 318 5.58 2.50 22.19
N LEU A 319 6.84 2.83 22.52
CA LEU A 319 7.86 3.15 21.50
C LEU A 319 8.12 1.96 20.56
N GLU A 320 8.31 0.74 21.10
CA GLU A 320 8.50 -0.46 20.30
C GLU A 320 7.30 -0.68 19.37
N PHE A 321 6.08 -0.63 19.90
CA PHE A 321 4.86 -0.73 19.09
C PHE A 321 4.81 0.33 17.98
N LEU A 322 5.09 1.60 18.28
CA LEU A 322 5.04 2.69 17.30
C LEU A 322 6.08 2.52 16.20
N TYR A 323 7.29 2.05 16.52
CA TYR A 323 8.33 1.76 15.51
C TYR A 323 7.90 0.59 14.60
N GLU A 324 7.37 -0.50 15.16
CA GLU A 324 6.86 -1.65 14.41
C GLU A 324 5.69 -1.23 13.51
N ALA A 325 4.70 -0.54 14.06
CA ALA A 325 3.54 -0.05 13.32
C ALA A 325 3.93 0.94 12.20
N CYS A 326 4.94 1.80 12.40
CA CYS A 326 5.51 2.63 11.33
C CYS A 326 6.13 1.79 10.21
N ALA A 327 6.84 0.71 10.55
CA ALA A 327 7.48 -0.15 9.56
C ALA A 327 6.44 -0.94 8.74
N GLU A 328 5.40 -1.45 9.38
CA GLU A 328 4.28 -2.13 8.74
C GLU A 328 3.47 -1.19 7.85
N SER A 329 3.06 -0.04 8.40
CA SER A 329 2.22 0.94 7.70
C SER A 329 2.92 1.57 6.50
N ARG A 330 4.26 1.57 6.41
CA ARG A 330 4.98 2.04 5.23
C ARG A 330 4.57 1.31 3.96
N ARG A 331 4.08 0.08 4.08
CA ARG A 331 3.66 -0.74 2.94
C ARG A 331 2.33 -0.28 2.34
N GLU A 332 1.47 0.33 3.14
CA GLU A 332 0.08 0.64 2.81
C GLU A 332 -0.27 2.12 2.98
N PHE A 333 0.73 2.96 3.22
CA PHE A 333 0.50 4.36 3.51
C PHE A 333 -0.20 5.08 2.35
N SER A 334 -1.28 5.78 2.67
CA SER A 334 -2.06 6.58 1.72
C SER A 334 -2.22 8.01 2.21
N TYR A 335 -2.16 8.95 1.27
CA TYR A 335 -2.40 10.36 1.50
C TYR A 335 -3.88 10.71 1.30
N GLY A 336 -4.36 11.67 2.08
CA GLY A 336 -5.70 12.23 1.95
C GLY A 336 -6.79 11.34 2.53
N ASP A 337 -8.01 11.85 2.41
CA ASP A 337 -9.24 11.23 2.90
C ASP A 337 -10.29 11.34 1.81
N GLY A 338 -10.98 10.27 1.49
CA GLY A 338 -11.99 10.29 0.44
C GLY A 338 -11.99 9.06 -0.45
N VAL A 339 -12.31 9.25 -1.74
CA VAL A 339 -12.33 8.18 -2.74
C VAL A 339 -10.94 7.56 -2.85
N VAL A 340 -10.86 6.26 -2.71
CA VAL A 340 -9.59 5.51 -2.73
C VAL A 340 -9.13 5.31 -4.16
N LEU A 341 -7.94 5.81 -4.49
CA LEU A 341 -7.25 5.52 -5.74
C LEU A 341 -6.10 4.55 -5.46
N SER A 342 -6.18 3.33 -5.95
CA SER A 342 -5.20 2.28 -5.63
C SER A 342 -4.99 1.32 -6.79
N THR A 343 -3.83 0.63 -6.80
CA THR A 343 -3.70 -0.52 -7.67
C THR A 343 -4.43 -1.72 -7.09
N VAL A 344 -4.82 -2.66 -7.94
CA VAL A 344 -5.43 -3.93 -7.49
C VAL A 344 -4.50 -4.69 -6.54
N HIS A 345 -3.18 -4.63 -6.77
CA HIS A 345 -2.20 -5.25 -5.87
C HIS A 345 -2.20 -4.65 -4.47
N SER A 346 -2.26 -3.31 -4.39
CA SER A 346 -2.30 -2.61 -3.10
C SER A 346 -3.67 -2.72 -2.41
N ALA A 347 -4.73 -2.98 -3.18
CA ALA A 347 -6.08 -3.17 -2.64
C ALA A 347 -6.37 -4.62 -2.22
N LYS A 348 -5.41 -5.55 -2.39
CA LYS A 348 -5.58 -6.93 -1.91
C LYS A 348 -5.74 -6.93 -0.38
N GLY A 349 -6.65 -7.75 0.15
CA GLY A 349 -7.00 -7.75 1.58
C GLY A 349 -8.03 -6.70 2.01
N THR A 350 -8.20 -5.60 1.25
CA THR A 350 -9.21 -4.56 1.55
C THR A 350 -10.55 -4.85 0.88
N GLU A 351 -11.60 -4.14 1.30
CA GLU A 351 -12.92 -4.22 0.69
C GLU A 351 -13.63 -2.86 0.75
N TYR A 352 -14.45 -2.58 -0.26
CA TYR A 352 -15.15 -1.32 -0.42
C TYR A 352 -16.62 -1.54 -0.81
N ASP A 353 -17.49 -0.63 -0.42
CA ASP A 353 -18.90 -0.73 -0.82
C ASP A 353 -19.04 -0.60 -2.35
N HIS A 354 -18.28 0.29 -2.95
CA HIS A 354 -18.34 0.61 -4.37
C HIS A 354 -16.96 0.53 -5.01
N VAL A 355 -16.81 -0.29 -6.05
CA VAL A 355 -15.55 -0.43 -6.78
C VAL A 355 -15.74 -0.05 -8.24
N LEU A 356 -14.81 0.76 -8.73
CA LEU A 356 -14.65 1.17 -10.12
C LEU A 356 -13.34 0.59 -10.65
N LEU A 357 -13.38 -0.37 -11.57
CA LEU A 357 -12.18 -0.93 -12.21
C LEU A 357 -11.89 -0.15 -13.50
N VAL A 358 -10.83 0.63 -13.50
CA VAL A 358 -10.36 1.45 -14.62
C VAL A 358 -9.04 0.93 -15.19
N GLY A 359 -8.55 1.57 -16.24
CA GLY A 359 -7.26 1.27 -16.85
C GLY A 359 -7.35 0.33 -18.06
N THR A 360 -6.19 -0.15 -18.49
CA THR A 360 -6.07 -1.05 -19.64
C THR A 360 -5.97 -2.50 -19.18
N TRP A 361 -6.83 -3.34 -19.70
CA TRP A 361 -6.88 -4.76 -19.38
C TRP A 361 -6.84 -5.59 -20.66
N PRO A 362 -5.68 -5.63 -21.37
CA PRO A 362 -5.56 -6.32 -22.66
C PRO A 362 -5.68 -7.83 -22.51
N ALA A 363 -6.39 -8.46 -23.44
CA ALA A 363 -6.51 -9.92 -23.52
C ALA A 363 -5.53 -10.55 -24.55
N ARG A 364 -4.67 -9.76 -25.21
CA ARG A 364 -3.62 -10.24 -26.12
C ARG A 364 -2.32 -10.45 -25.35
N GLN A 365 -2.14 -11.65 -24.80
CA GLN A 365 -0.95 -12.04 -24.04
C GLN A 365 -0.72 -13.54 -24.23
N ASP A 366 0.44 -14.05 -23.81
CA ASP A 366 0.62 -15.50 -23.67
C ASP A 366 -0.32 -16.04 -22.57
N GLN A 367 -0.64 -17.34 -22.63
CA GLN A 367 -1.65 -17.95 -21.76
C GLN A 367 -1.36 -17.74 -20.26
N ALA A 368 -0.12 -17.87 -19.84
CA ALA A 368 0.24 -17.74 -18.42
C ALA A 368 0.03 -16.30 -17.91
N LYS A 369 0.49 -15.30 -18.67
CA LYS A 369 0.28 -13.88 -18.35
C LYS A 369 -1.19 -13.49 -18.43
N LEU A 370 -1.95 -14.08 -19.36
CA LEU A 370 -3.37 -13.84 -19.48
C LEU A 370 -4.13 -14.35 -18.25
N GLU A 371 -3.78 -15.54 -17.75
CA GLU A 371 -4.39 -16.07 -16.53
C GLU A 371 -4.01 -15.25 -15.29
N GLU A 372 -2.76 -14.79 -15.20
CA GLU A 372 -2.33 -13.88 -14.14
C GLU A 372 -3.09 -12.53 -14.19
N SER A 373 -3.22 -11.94 -15.38
CA SER A 373 -4.00 -10.71 -15.58
C SER A 373 -5.48 -10.89 -15.21
N ARG A 374 -6.06 -12.06 -15.52
CA ARG A 374 -7.43 -12.39 -15.11
C ARG A 374 -7.56 -12.55 -13.60
N ARG A 375 -6.56 -13.15 -12.91
CA ARG A 375 -6.55 -13.19 -11.44
C ARG A 375 -6.51 -11.79 -10.84
N ALA A 376 -5.65 -10.91 -11.36
CA ALA A 376 -5.61 -9.52 -10.90
C ALA A 376 -6.95 -8.80 -11.11
N PHE A 377 -7.56 -8.97 -12.28
CA PHE A 377 -8.88 -8.39 -12.55
C PHE A 377 -9.97 -8.95 -11.64
N TYR A 378 -9.97 -10.27 -11.41
CA TYR A 378 -10.87 -10.96 -10.49
C TYR A 378 -10.71 -10.46 -9.04
N VAL A 379 -9.46 -10.29 -8.57
CA VAL A 379 -9.18 -9.69 -7.26
C VAL A 379 -9.81 -8.31 -7.17
N GLY A 380 -9.64 -7.47 -8.20
CA GLY A 380 -10.28 -6.16 -8.26
C GLY A 380 -11.82 -6.24 -8.17
N MET A 381 -12.44 -7.15 -8.92
CA MET A 381 -13.89 -7.36 -8.87
C MET A 381 -14.38 -7.75 -7.46
N THR A 382 -13.66 -8.65 -6.80
CA THR A 382 -14.02 -9.19 -5.48
C THR A 382 -13.76 -8.24 -4.31
N ARG A 383 -13.20 -7.06 -4.56
CA ARG A 383 -13.11 -5.99 -3.54
C ARG A 383 -14.46 -5.29 -3.33
N ALA A 384 -15.41 -5.44 -4.25
CA ALA A 384 -16.71 -4.78 -4.20
C ALA A 384 -17.68 -5.51 -3.27
N ARG A 385 -18.35 -4.75 -2.40
CA ARG A 385 -19.43 -5.27 -1.52
C ARG A 385 -20.82 -5.03 -2.13
N LYS A 386 -21.10 -3.80 -2.59
CA LYS A 386 -22.45 -3.37 -3.01
C LYS A 386 -22.57 -3.15 -4.51
N THR A 387 -21.64 -2.40 -5.12
CA THR A 387 -21.67 -2.12 -6.57
C THR A 387 -20.30 -2.29 -7.21
N LEU A 388 -20.31 -2.73 -8.46
CA LEU A 388 -19.10 -2.87 -9.28
C LEU A 388 -19.35 -2.23 -10.65
N ALA A 389 -18.49 -1.29 -11.03
CA ALA A 389 -18.40 -0.74 -12.37
C ALA A 389 -17.05 -1.09 -13.00
N VAL A 390 -17.07 -1.70 -14.15
CA VAL A 390 -15.91 -2.05 -14.97
C VAL A 390 -15.86 -1.11 -16.15
N PHE A 391 -14.73 -0.45 -16.38
CA PHE A 391 -14.57 0.47 -17.49
C PHE A 391 -13.81 -0.20 -18.61
N ASP A 392 -14.43 -0.27 -19.78
CA ASP A 392 -13.94 -0.97 -20.96
C ASP A 392 -13.48 0.05 -22.01
N ARG A 393 -12.20 0.06 -22.33
CA ARG A 393 -11.60 0.96 -23.32
C ARG A 393 -11.71 0.39 -24.73
N LEU A 394 -12.35 1.15 -25.62
CA LEU A 394 -12.57 0.72 -27.00
C LEU A 394 -11.30 0.77 -27.88
N ASP A 395 -10.28 1.54 -27.49
CA ASP A 395 -8.97 1.62 -28.13
C ASP A 395 -8.03 0.45 -27.75
N VAL A 396 -8.41 -0.39 -26.78
CA VAL A 396 -7.66 -1.58 -26.34
C VAL A 396 -8.49 -2.83 -26.59
N ARG A 397 -8.22 -3.53 -27.71
CA ARG A 397 -8.98 -4.72 -28.10
C ARG A 397 -8.06 -5.88 -28.53
N PRO A 398 -8.42 -7.13 -28.21
CA PRO A 398 -9.45 -7.55 -27.26
C PRO A 398 -9.07 -7.20 -25.83
N SER A 399 -10.08 -7.00 -24.98
CA SER A 399 -9.93 -6.64 -23.57
C SER A 399 -10.51 -7.71 -22.63
N LEU A 400 -10.06 -7.74 -21.35
CA LEU A 400 -10.62 -8.65 -20.35
C LEU A 400 -12.11 -8.41 -20.10
N PRO A 401 -12.63 -7.16 -20.04
CA PRO A 401 -14.06 -6.89 -19.94
C PRO A 401 -14.94 -7.54 -21.02
N ASP A 402 -14.38 -7.88 -22.22
CA ASP A 402 -15.12 -8.59 -23.27
C ASP A 402 -15.66 -9.96 -22.81
N ALA A 403 -15.05 -10.57 -21.79
CA ALA A 403 -15.50 -11.84 -21.24
C ALA A 403 -16.72 -11.71 -20.31
N LEU A 404 -17.10 -10.50 -19.90
CA LEU A 404 -18.25 -10.26 -19.03
C LEU A 404 -19.53 -10.25 -19.86
N ALA A 405 -20.46 -11.14 -19.53
CA ALA A 405 -21.75 -11.28 -20.22
C ALA A 405 -22.83 -11.83 -19.28
N GLY A 406 -24.09 -11.82 -19.74
CA GLY A 406 -25.19 -12.48 -19.06
C GLY A 406 -26.06 -11.60 -18.16
N PRO A 407 -26.97 -12.20 -17.39
CA PRO A 407 -28.04 -11.47 -16.69
C PRO A 407 -27.54 -10.60 -15.53
N ALA A 408 -26.35 -10.90 -14.98
CA ALA A 408 -25.73 -10.13 -13.90
C ALA A 408 -25.04 -8.84 -14.41
N ILE A 409 -24.93 -8.64 -15.72
CA ILE A 409 -24.19 -7.54 -16.35
C ILE A 409 -25.15 -6.52 -16.95
N ALA A 410 -24.82 -5.23 -16.81
CA ALA A 410 -25.47 -4.12 -17.48
C ALA A 410 -24.43 -3.35 -18.29
N PHE A 411 -24.64 -3.25 -19.61
CA PHE A 411 -23.77 -2.48 -20.48
C PHE A 411 -24.26 -1.03 -20.58
N ARG A 412 -23.31 -0.10 -20.53
CA ARG A 412 -23.54 1.34 -20.70
C ARG A 412 -22.46 1.92 -21.61
N GLU A 413 -22.83 2.88 -22.41
CA GLU A 413 -21.88 3.67 -23.18
C GLU A 413 -21.75 5.05 -22.53
N PHE A 414 -20.53 5.54 -22.45
CA PHE A 414 -20.28 6.90 -21.98
C PHE A 414 -20.30 7.83 -23.18
N ASP A 415 -21.31 8.73 -23.24
CA ASP A 415 -21.43 9.73 -24.29
C ASP A 415 -20.61 10.98 -23.93
N GLN A 416 -19.54 11.19 -24.67
CA GLN A 416 -18.57 12.27 -24.46
C GLN A 416 -19.12 13.67 -24.81
N LYS A 417 -20.37 13.79 -25.29
CA LYS A 417 -20.92 15.06 -25.79
C LYS A 417 -21.08 16.19 -24.76
N SER A 418 -20.87 15.94 -23.48
CA SER A 418 -21.11 16.90 -22.41
C SER A 418 -19.86 17.53 -21.77
N ILE A 419 -18.65 17.16 -22.16
CA ILE A 419 -17.43 17.67 -21.51
C ILE A 419 -16.51 18.31 -22.55
N THR A 420 -16.57 19.63 -22.61
CA THR A 420 -15.63 20.49 -23.33
C THR A 420 -14.27 20.46 -22.63
N GLU A 421 -13.22 20.28 -23.44
CA GLU A 421 -11.80 20.33 -23.19
C GLU A 421 -11.15 18.99 -22.79
N SER A 422 -10.31 18.50 -23.67
CA SER A 422 -9.27 17.54 -23.36
C SER A 422 -8.32 18.19 -22.35
N GLY A 423 -8.53 17.93 -21.07
CA GLY A 423 -7.59 18.34 -20.04
C GLY A 423 -6.21 17.76 -20.38
N ASP A 424 -5.16 18.53 -20.13
CA ASP A 424 -3.78 18.04 -20.24
C ASP A 424 -3.64 16.71 -19.50
N LEU A 425 -3.05 15.71 -20.16
CA LEU A 425 -2.71 14.47 -19.51
C LEU A 425 -1.69 14.75 -18.40
N LEU A 426 -2.06 14.52 -17.16
CA LEU A 426 -1.20 14.76 -16.01
C LEU A 426 -0.62 13.44 -15.50
N ASN A 427 0.62 13.48 -15.07
CA ASN A 427 1.29 12.42 -14.34
C ASN A 427 1.80 12.96 -12.99
N TYR A 428 1.82 12.10 -11.97
CA TYR A 428 2.23 12.43 -10.61
C TYR A 428 3.47 11.61 -10.26
N GLU A 429 4.58 12.28 -10.00
CA GLU A 429 5.86 11.64 -9.67
C GLU A 429 6.33 12.11 -8.30
N THR A 430 6.74 11.17 -7.46
CA THR A 430 7.28 11.48 -6.14
C THR A 430 8.79 11.66 -6.22
N LEU A 431 9.31 12.79 -5.73
CA LEU A 431 10.71 12.99 -5.42
C LEU A 431 10.99 12.46 -4.00
N GLY A 432 11.52 11.25 -3.94
CA GLY A 432 11.93 10.60 -2.69
C GLY A 432 13.32 11.04 -2.22
N LEU A 433 13.78 10.46 -1.13
CA LEU A 433 15.10 10.80 -0.55
C LEU A 433 16.27 10.53 -1.51
N GLU A 434 16.16 9.54 -2.39
CA GLU A 434 17.18 9.22 -3.41
C GLU A 434 17.28 10.30 -4.51
N ASP A 435 16.18 11.05 -4.72
CA ASP A 435 16.10 12.10 -5.74
C ASP A 435 16.59 13.45 -5.23
N ILE A 436 16.79 13.60 -3.93
CA ILE A 436 17.21 14.83 -3.25
C ILE A 436 18.67 14.73 -2.78
N HIS A 437 19.40 15.83 -2.85
CA HIS A 437 20.72 15.97 -2.24
C HIS A 437 20.57 16.11 -0.72
N LEU A 438 20.65 15.00 -0.01
CA LEU A 438 20.28 14.89 1.41
C LEU A 438 21.07 15.82 2.34
N GLY A 439 22.32 16.12 2.03
CA GLY A 439 23.18 16.98 2.83
C GLY A 439 23.12 18.48 2.45
N TYR A 440 22.28 18.87 1.48
CA TYR A 440 22.26 20.27 1.02
C TYR A 440 21.91 21.26 2.13
N PRO A 441 20.80 21.11 2.87
CA PRO A 441 20.46 22.04 3.94
C PRO A 441 21.47 22.02 5.10
N GLY A 442 22.07 20.87 5.40
CA GLY A 442 23.06 20.73 6.48
C GLY A 442 24.31 21.58 6.32
N LYS A 443 24.63 22.03 5.09
CA LYS A 443 25.77 22.89 4.80
C LYS A 443 25.59 24.36 5.17
N PHE A 444 24.40 24.74 5.60
CA PHE A 444 24.08 26.12 5.97
C PHE A 444 23.98 26.25 7.48
N PRO A 445 24.40 27.42 8.05
CA PRO A 445 24.26 27.67 9.49
C PRO A 445 22.79 27.73 9.91
N GLU A 446 22.51 27.49 11.17
CA GLU A 446 21.15 27.44 11.71
C GLU A 446 20.38 28.76 11.51
N SER A 447 21.08 29.89 11.47
CA SER A 447 20.51 31.22 11.20
C SER A 447 20.12 31.45 9.74
N SER A 448 20.49 30.55 8.84
CA SER A 448 20.18 30.67 7.40
C SER A 448 18.70 30.67 7.11
N PRO A 449 18.21 31.47 6.15
CA PRO A 449 16.82 31.49 5.73
C PRO A 449 16.27 30.10 5.34
N ILE A 450 17.11 29.21 4.83
CA ILE A 450 16.72 27.83 4.45
C ILE A 450 16.09 27.07 5.62
N HIS A 451 16.69 27.14 6.82
CA HIS A 451 16.18 26.44 8.00
C HIS A 451 14.89 27.07 8.51
N VAL A 452 14.74 28.39 8.39
CA VAL A 452 13.49 29.09 8.76
C VAL A 452 12.35 28.63 7.86
N VAL A 453 12.59 28.53 6.55
CA VAL A 453 11.59 28.08 5.58
C VAL A 453 11.26 26.60 5.80
N LEU A 454 12.27 25.72 5.90
CA LEU A 454 12.04 24.28 6.09
C LEU A 454 11.19 23.99 7.33
N ARG A 455 11.40 24.69 8.45
CA ARG A 455 10.59 24.53 9.67
C ARG A 455 9.13 24.95 9.51
N ARG A 456 8.81 25.81 8.53
CA ARG A 456 7.44 26.29 8.26
C ARG A 456 6.69 25.44 7.24
N LEU A 457 7.40 24.77 6.33
CA LEU A 457 6.80 23.95 5.31
C LEU A 457 5.95 22.83 5.94
N ILE A 458 4.75 22.66 5.42
CA ILE A 458 3.82 21.59 5.81
C ILE A 458 3.35 20.81 4.56
N PRO A 459 2.84 19.60 4.73
CA PRO A 459 2.22 18.87 3.63
C PRO A 459 1.15 19.69 2.91
N GLY A 460 1.21 19.72 1.58
CA GLY A 460 0.35 20.51 0.72
C GLY A 460 0.94 21.86 0.26
N ASP A 461 1.99 22.36 0.93
CA ASP A 461 2.64 23.60 0.52
C ASP A 461 3.25 23.46 -0.88
N LYS A 462 3.16 24.54 -1.65
CA LYS A 462 3.67 24.62 -3.02
C LYS A 462 5.14 25.01 -3.05
N LEU A 463 5.88 24.35 -3.92
CA LEU A 463 7.26 24.66 -4.26
C LEU A 463 7.36 24.94 -5.77
N ALA A 464 8.43 25.62 -6.18
CA ALA A 464 8.78 25.79 -7.59
C ALA A 464 10.03 24.97 -7.90
N MET A 465 10.01 24.19 -8.98
CA MET A 465 11.17 23.42 -9.46
C MET A 465 11.84 24.17 -10.60
N ARG A 466 13.11 24.59 -10.42
CA ARG A 466 13.83 25.44 -11.36
C ARG A 466 15.30 25.08 -11.47
N SER A 467 15.91 25.42 -12.62
CA SER A 467 17.37 25.38 -12.77
C SER A 467 18.05 26.40 -11.84
N LEU A 468 19.19 26.01 -11.29
CA LEU A 468 20.08 26.87 -10.53
C LEU A 468 21.10 27.52 -11.47
N ASP A 469 21.48 28.76 -11.19
CA ASP A 469 22.57 29.46 -11.91
C ASP A 469 23.89 28.68 -11.74
N GLY A 470 24.33 28.05 -12.83
CA GLY A 470 25.65 27.39 -12.88
C GLY A 470 25.70 25.87 -12.77
N ASN A 471 24.64 25.18 -12.48
CA ASN A 471 24.38 23.73 -12.64
C ASN A 471 23.48 23.18 -11.54
N GLY A 472 22.46 22.41 -11.96
CA GLY A 472 21.58 21.66 -11.09
C GLY A 472 20.14 22.17 -11.07
N ILE A 473 19.29 21.43 -10.39
CA ILE A 473 17.86 21.74 -10.23
C ILE A 473 17.56 21.87 -8.74
N GLY A 474 16.84 22.93 -8.38
CA GLY A 474 16.42 23.20 -7.01
C GLY A 474 14.91 23.29 -6.83
N LEU A 475 14.46 23.04 -5.61
CA LEU A 475 13.11 23.31 -5.15
C LEU A 475 13.12 24.61 -4.33
N PHE A 476 12.23 25.52 -4.68
CA PHE A 476 12.15 26.87 -4.11
C PHE A 476 10.79 27.09 -3.46
N ASP A 477 10.79 27.76 -2.31
CA ASP A 477 9.57 28.22 -1.68
C ASP A 477 9.01 29.50 -2.34
N GLY A 478 7.86 29.98 -1.86
CA GLY A 478 7.27 31.22 -2.35
C GLY A 478 8.08 32.49 -2.10
N SER A 479 9.11 32.45 -1.24
CA SER A 479 10.04 33.55 -0.94
C SER A 479 11.36 33.47 -1.72
N ASP A 480 11.43 32.60 -2.73
CA ASP A 480 12.61 32.37 -3.58
C ASP A 480 13.81 31.75 -2.86
N VAL A 481 13.59 31.10 -1.73
CA VAL A 481 14.62 30.35 -1.02
C VAL A 481 14.71 28.93 -1.56
N CYS A 482 15.92 28.51 -2.01
CA CYS A 482 16.16 27.12 -2.41
C CYS A 482 16.19 26.22 -1.18
N VAL A 483 15.14 25.41 -0.97
CA VAL A 483 14.97 24.54 0.19
C VAL A 483 15.55 23.15 -0.01
N ALA A 484 15.69 22.70 -1.26
CA ALA A 484 16.31 21.43 -1.61
C ALA A 484 16.98 21.49 -3.00
N ARG A 485 17.98 20.64 -3.21
CA ARG A 485 18.56 20.38 -4.53
C ARG A 485 18.31 18.94 -4.91
N LEU A 486 18.12 18.69 -6.19
CA LEU A 486 18.03 17.33 -6.68
C LEU A 486 19.39 16.61 -6.60
N SER A 487 19.37 15.29 -6.54
CA SER A 487 20.55 14.46 -6.70
C SER A 487 21.00 14.49 -8.16
N ARG A 488 22.29 14.19 -8.43
CA ARG A 488 22.81 14.18 -9.82
C ARG A 488 22.00 13.27 -10.75
N LYS A 489 21.51 12.14 -10.25
CA LYS A 489 20.65 11.21 -11.01
C LYS A 489 19.33 11.88 -11.37
N ALA A 490 18.63 12.44 -10.39
CA ALA A 490 17.37 13.11 -10.62
C ALA A 490 17.52 14.38 -11.48
N GLU A 491 18.63 15.13 -11.34
CA GLU A 491 18.95 16.27 -12.22
C GLU A 491 18.98 15.85 -13.70
N ALA A 492 19.62 14.71 -14.00
CA ALA A 492 19.69 14.19 -15.37
C ALA A 492 18.29 13.79 -15.90
N ASP A 493 17.47 13.17 -15.05
CA ASP A 493 16.12 12.74 -15.41
C ASP A 493 15.16 13.92 -15.64
N TRP A 494 15.37 15.03 -14.92
CA TRP A 494 14.47 16.20 -14.94
C TRP A 494 14.91 17.35 -15.85
N ALA A 495 16.17 17.42 -16.27
CA ALA A 495 16.72 18.54 -17.05
C ALA A 495 15.91 18.87 -18.32
N GLY A 496 15.46 17.85 -19.04
CA GLY A 496 14.63 18.01 -20.26
C GLY A 496 13.13 18.17 -20.01
N ARG A 497 12.68 18.03 -18.76
CA ARG A 497 11.26 17.93 -18.40
C ARG A 497 10.74 19.13 -17.58
N LEU A 498 11.59 20.07 -17.19
CA LEU A 498 11.20 21.21 -16.35
C LEU A 498 10.03 22.02 -16.94
N ALA A 499 9.98 22.21 -18.25
CA ALA A 499 8.90 22.94 -18.92
C ALA A 499 7.54 22.24 -18.83
N ALA A 500 7.54 20.93 -18.59
CA ALA A 500 6.31 20.14 -18.42
C ALA A 500 5.80 20.14 -16.96
N VAL A 501 6.58 20.62 -15.99
CA VAL A 501 6.18 20.70 -14.58
C VAL A 501 5.06 21.73 -14.42
N ARG A 502 3.96 21.34 -13.80
CA ARG A 502 2.78 22.15 -13.54
C ARG A 502 2.63 22.58 -12.10
N ASP A 503 2.94 21.68 -11.19
CA ASP A 503 2.83 21.91 -9.76
C ASP A 503 3.88 21.06 -9.02
N VAL A 504 4.34 21.53 -7.88
CA VAL A 504 5.19 20.77 -6.95
C VAL A 504 4.65 20.99 -5.55
N ARG A 505 4.34 19.90 -4.84
CA ARG A 505 3.72 19.95 -3.50
C ARG A 505 4.55 19.18 -2.50
N VAL A 506 4.70 19.72 -1.30
CA VAL A 506 5.31 18.98 -0.18
C VAL A 506 4.39 17.84 0.23
N LEU A 507 4.91 16.62 0.29
CA LEU A 507 4.21 15.45 0.82
C LEU A 507 4.56 15.20 2.29
N ALA A 508 5.84 15.36 2.64
CA ALA A 508 6.35 15.15 3.98
C ALA A 508 7.61 15.98 4.21
N MET A 509 7.86 16.29 5.47
CA MET A 509 9.17 16.79 5.92
C MET A 509 9.89 15.66 6.66
N VAL A 510 11.12 15.38 6.28
CA VAL A 510 11.93 14.29 6.84
C VAL A 510 13.10 14.87 7.62
N CYS A 511 13.24 14.47 8.87
CA CYS A 511 14.37 14.85 9.71
C CYS A 511 15.59 14.00 9.38
N ARG A 512 16.73 14.65 9.22
CA ARG A 512 18.02 14.01 9.02
C ARG A 512 19.06 14.57 9.99
N THR A 513 19.99 13.72 10.40
CA THR A 513 21.11 14.06 11.29
C THR A 513 22.45 13.83 10.58
N ALA A 514 23.48 14.55 10.99
CA ALA A 514 24.81 14.48 10.37
C ALA A 514 25.46 13.10 10.49
N ASP A 515 25.17 12.36 11.56
CA ASP A 515 25.68 11.00 11.83
C ASP A 515 25.12 9.93 10.87
N GLN A 516 24.00 10.19 10.21
CA GLN A 516 23.44 9.31 9.19
C GLN A 516 24.23 9.29 7.87
N ASP A 517 25.20 10.22 7.69
CA ASP A 517 26.08 10.15 6.54
C ASP A 517 27.27 9.22 6.85
N ALA A 518 27.49 8.23 5.98
CA ALA A 518 28.56 7.24 6.18
C ALA A 518 29.97 7.84 6.02
N GLU A 519 30.12 8.92 5.22
CA GLU A 519 31.41 9.52 4.91
C GLU A 519 31.77 10.64 5.90
N GLN A 520 32.83 10.45 6.66
CA GLN A 520 33.31 11.45 7.64
C GLN A 520 33.63 12.82 7.00
N ASN A 521 34.21 12.83 5.81
CA ASN A 521 34.51 14.06 5.07
C ASN A 521 33.26 14.88 4.72
N ARG A 522 32.10 14.25 4.62
CA ARG A 522 30.82 14.95 4.41
C ARG A 522 30.29 15.51 5.71
N ARG A 523 30.42 14.75 6.82
CA ARG A 523 29.99 15.23 8.16
C ARG A 523 30.68 16.53 8.56
N GLU A 524 31.95 16.68 8.22
CA GLU A 524 32.74 17.90 8.50
C GLU A 524 32.29 19.13 7.71
N GLN A 525 31.52 18.97 6.64
CA GLN A 525 30.96 20.07 5.85
C GLN A 525 29.65 20.61 6.41
N TYR A 526 29.02 19.91 7.36
CA TYR A 526 27.75 20.32 7.93
C TYR A 526 27.94 21.35 9.05
N GLN A 527 27.11 22.40 9.00
CA GLN A 527 27.12 23.47 9.99
C GLN A 527 26.03 23.32 11.05
N VAL A 528 25.17 22.32 10.88
CA VAL A 528 24.10 21.92 11.82
C VAL A 528 24.12 20.42 12.03
N SER A 529 23.75 19.97 13.23
CA SER A 529 23.70 18.55 13.56
C SER A 529 22.44 17.85 13.02
N GLU A 530 21.39 18.64 12.78
CA GLU A 530 20.11 18.16 12.27
C GLU A 530 19.46 19.19 11.34
N TRP A 531 18.79 18.69 10.31
CA TRP A 531 18.01 19.48 9.35
C TRP A 531 16.82 18.72 8.80
N GLU A 532 15.92 19.44 8.14
CA GLU A 532 14.73 18.87 7.50
C GLU A 532 14.91 18.85 5.98
N ILE A 533 14.28 17.88 5.31
CA ILE A 533 14.29 17.68 3.87
C ILE A 533 12.86 17.49 3.40
N PRO A 534 12.37 18.22 2.37
CA PRO A 534 11.06 17.97 1.80
C PRO A 534 11.08 16.73 0.90
N VAL A 535 10.13 15.83 1.09
CA VAL A 535 9.68 14.86 0.07
C VAL A 535 8.56 15.53 -0.67
N ALA A 536 8.65 15.60 -2.00
CA ALA A 536 7.71 16.36 -2.80
C ALA A 536 7.06 15.52 -3.91
N GLU A 537 5.86 15.90 -4.30
CA GLU A 537 5.18 15.40 -5.48
C GLU A 537 5.29 16.43 -6.61
N VAL A 538 5.66 15.97 -7.78
CA VAL A 538 5.74 16.78 -8.99
C VAL A 538 4.61 16.37 -9.92
N VAL A 539 3.77 17.32 -10.29
CA VAL A 539 2.72 17.15 -11.29
C VAL A 539 3.25 17.58 -12.64
N VAL A 540 3.27 16.67 -13.59
CA VAL A 540 3.87 16.87 -14.92
C VAL A 540 2.80 16.74 -15.99
N LYS A 541 2.84 17.63 -16.99
CA LYS A 541 2.07 17.44 -18.22
C LYS A 541 2.71 16.31 -19.03
N GLU A 542 1.94 15.28 -19.35
CA GLU A 542 2.38 14.23 -20.24
C GLU A 542 2.36 14.75 -21.70
N ASN A 543 3.50 14.75 -22.39
CA ASN A 543 3.53 15.11 -23.79
C ASN A 543 2.83 14.01 -24.59
N SER A 544 1.93 14.40 -25.50
CA SER A 544 1.12 13.52 -26.35
C SER A 544 1.94 12.73 -27.39
N HIS A 545 3.27 12.63 -27.24
CA HIS A 545 4.17 11.96 -28.15
C HIS A 545 5.10 11.01 -27.36
N GLY A 546 4.70 9.72 -27.32
CA GLY A 546 5.49 8.61 -26.84
C GLY A 546 4.81 7.29 -27.17
#